data_bcc74aaffef9bf8369a3a7329d860b36
#
_entry.id   bcc74aaffef9bf8369a3a7329d860b36
#
_cell.length_a   1.000
_cell.length_b   1.000
_cell.length_c   1.000
_cell.angle_alpha   90.00
_cell.angle_beta   90.00
_cell.angle_gamma   90.00
#
_symmetry.space_group_name_H-M   'P 1'
#
loop_
_entity.id
_entity.type
_entity.pdbx_description
1 polymer ?
#
loop_
_entity_poly.entity_id
_entity_poly.type
_entity_poly.pdbx_seq_one_letter_code
_entity_poly.pdbx_strand_id
1 'polypeptide(L)'
;MDNKYYYKIYNNASLPLFNRATQQLSAPGSTFKPVTIIAGLEEGVIDESTMVECDGVFDKVDPPLKCWNHAGHGAVNGVDSALKNSCNDYLCEVSYRLGMIDNDEFSDKQALNYIQEYAKMFDLDEKSGIELTESKPKITDNYAIPSAIGQGTNNFSTVQLGRYVTTLANEGTSFQLSLIDKIDGVETSPKVESQIEINKRRYGIIYSKHGDI
;
A
#
# COMPACT_ATOMS: atom_id res chain seq x y z
N MET A 1 -1.59 -30.45 -27.67
CA MET A 1 -0.26 -30.21 -27.05
C MET A 1 0.34 -31.58 -26.73
N ASP A 2 1.57 -31.86 -27.11
CA ASP A 2 2.22 -33.14 -26.81
C ASP A 2 2.37 -33.28 -25.29
N ASN A 3 1.86 -34.36 -24.71
CA ASN A 3 1.90 -34.63 -23.28
C ASN A 3 3.32 -34.54 -22.69
N LYS A 4 4.32 -34.96 -23.49
CA LYS A 4 5.74 -34.89 -23.08
C LYS A 4 6.21 -33.44 -22.88
N TYR A 5 5.73 -32.52 -23.71
CA TYR A 5 6.08 -31.10 -23.60
C TYR A 5 5.38 -30.46 -22.40
N TYR A 6 4.11 -30.81 -22.14
CA TYR A 6 3.37 -30.34 -20.97
C TYR A 6 4.06 -30.78 -19.66
N TYR A 7 4.43 -32.05 -19.53
CA TYR A 7 5.14 -32.52 -18.32
C TYR A 7 6.50 -31.85 -18.11
N LYS A 8 7.21 -31.51 -19.18
CA LYS A 8 8.48 -30.76 -19.08
C LYS A 8 8.26 -29.35 -18.52
N ILE A 9 7.18 -28.67 -18.93
CA ILE A 9 6.81 -27.35 -18.43
C ILE A 9 6.28 -27.46 -16.99
N TYR A 10 5.41 -28.41 -16.73
CA TYR A 10 4.80 -28.64 -15.43
C TYR A 10 5.82 -28.93 -14.33
N ASN A 11 6.82 -29.76 -14.62
CA ASN A 11 7.88 -30.14 -13.67
C ASN A 11 9.08 -29.17 -13.68
N ASN A 12 9.00 -28.06 -14.36
CA ASN A 12 10.09 -27.09 -14.41
C ASN A 12 10.17 -26.32 -13.08
N ALA A 13 11.38 -26.31 -12.48
CA ALA A 13 11.63 -25.64 -11.19
C ALA A 13 11.38 -24.12 -11.23
N SER A 14 11.40 -23.48 -12.40
CA SER A 14 11.04 -22.07 -12.56
C SER A 14 9.53 -21.80 -12.52
N LEU A 15 8.69 -22.85 -12.41
CA LEU A 15 7.23 -22.77 -12.35
C LEU A 15 6.62 -21.88 -13.44
N PRO A 16 6.84 -22.15 -14.74
CA PRO A 16 6.39 -21.26 -15.81
C PRO A 16 4.85 -21.18 -15.95
N LEU A 17 4.12 -22.13 -15.38
CA LEU A 17 2.64 -22.11 -15.35
C LEU A 17 2.07 -21.35 -14.13
N PHE A 18 2.92 -20.97 -13.18
CA PHE A 18 2.50 -20.20 -12.02
C PHE A 18 2.27 -18.74 -12.41
N ASN A 19 1.02 -18.27 -12.25
CA ASN A 19 0.69 -16.88 -12.56
C ASN A 19 1.18 -15.94 -11.44
N ARG A 20 2.32 -15.33 -11.64
CA ARG A 20 2.95 -14.44 -10.65
C ARG A 20 2.14 -13.18 -10.41
N ALA A 21 1.41 -12.69 -11.39
CA ALA A 21 0.63 -11.46 -11.24
C ALA A 21 -0.53 -11.61 -10.25
N THR A 22 -1.15 -12.81 -10.22
CA THR A 22 -2.33 -13.07 -9.39
C THR A 22 -2.05 -13.93 -8.17
N GLN A 23 -1.00 -14.77 -8.21
CA GLN A 23 -0.77 -15.78 -7.18
C GLN A 23 0.49 -15.54 -6.33
N GLN A 24 1.50 -14.84 -6.87
CA GLN A 24 2.68 -14.51 -6.07
C GLN A 24 2.38 -13.34 -5.15
N LEU A 25 2.55 -13.56 -3.86
CA LEU A 25 2.42 -12.52 -2.84
C LEU A 25 3.80 -11.99 -2.44
N SER A 26 3.87 -10.70 -2.17
CA SER A 26 5.06 -10.01 -1.68
C SER A 26 4.70 -8.78 -0.85
N ALA A 27 5.65 -8.33 -0.03
CA ALA A 27 5.49 -7.05 0.66
C ALA A 27 5.41 -5.91 -0.36
N PRO A 28 4.47 -4.97 -0.20
CA PRO A 28 4.26 -3.88 -1.16
C PRO A 28 5.39 -2.84 -1.15
N GLY A 29 6.16 -2.76 -0.07
CA GLY A 29 7.18 -1.72 0.11
C GLY A 29 6.59 -0.32 0.00
N SER A 30 7.34 0.62 -0.55
CA SER A 30 6.96 2.04 -0.60
C SER A 30 5.66 2.35 -1.35
N THR A 31 5.12 1.41 -2.13
CA THR A 31 3.79 1.60 -2.75
C THR A 31 2.67 1.65 -1.72
N PHE A 32 2.89 1.18 -0.50
CA PHE A 32 1.94 1.22 0.61
C PHE A 32 1.90 2.57 1.35
N LYS A 33 2.94 3.40 1.22
CA LYS A 33 3.09 4.67 1.96
C LYS A 33 1.88 5.62 1.86
N PRO A 34 1.20 5.75 0.71
CA PRO A 34 -0.02 6.55 0.64
C PRO A 34 -1.10 6.14 1.64
N VAL A 35 -1.26 4.84 1.95
CA VAL A 35 -2.22 4.37 2.98
C VAL A 35 -1.87 4.98 4.34
N THR A 36 -0.61 4.91 4.74
CA THR A 36 -0.12 5.45 6.02
C THR A 36 -0.26 6.97 6.09
N ILE A 37 0.03 7.67 4.99
CA ILE A 37 -0.15 9.13 4.92
C ILE A 37 -1.61 9.51 5.08
N ILE A 38 -2.51 8.81 4.37
CA ILE A 38 -3.95 9.06 4.45
C ILE A 38 -4.44 8.82 5.88
N ALA A 39 -4.03 7.72 6.51
CA ALA A 39 -4.33 7.45 7.91
C ALA A 39 -3.89 8.62 8.81
N GLY A 40 -2.65 9.08 8.68
CA GLY A 40 -2.13 10.18 9.49
C GLY A 40 -2.86 11.51 9.27
N LEU A 41 -3.28 11.80 8.03
CA LEU A 41 -4.05 13.01 7.70
C LEU A 41 -5.50 12.94 8.20
N GLU A 42 -6.16 11.78 8.06
CA GLU A 42 -7.55 11.60 8.51
C GLU A 42 -7.66 11.63 10.03
N GLU A 43 -6.72 10.97 10.73
CA GLU A 43 -6.66 10.99 12.18
C GLU A 43 -6.08 12.30 12.76
N GLY A 44 -5.62 13.21 11.90
CA GLY A 44 -5.13 14.53 12.29
C GLY A 44 -3.80 14.52 13.04
N VAL A 45 -3.06 13.41 13.00
CA VAL A 45 -1.72 13.32 13.62
C VAL A 45 -0.63 13.98 12.79
N ILE A 46 -0.92 14.24 11.53
CA ILE A 46 -0.15 15.09 10.62
C ILE A 46 -1.08 15.98 9.80
N ASP A 47 -0.53 17.04 9.24
CA ASP A 47 -1.12 17.86 8.18
C ASP A 47 -0.21 17.91 6.95
N GLU A 48 -0.66 18.61 5.89
CA GLU A 48 0.07 18.74 4.63
C GLU A 48 1.48 19.34 4.80
N SER A 49 1.67 20.16 5.83
CA SER A 49 2.92 20.92 6.10
C SER A 49 3.78 20.30 7.19
N THR A 50 3.31 19.25 7.83
CA THR A 50 4.02 18.59 8.93
C THR A 50 5.45 18.26 8.52
N MET A 51 6.43 18.78 9.27
CA MET A 51 7.85 18.51 9.06
C MET A 51 8.33 17.39 9.97
N VAL A 52 9.17 16.52 9.44
CA VAL A 52 9.92 15.51 10.19
C VAL A 52 11.39 15.60 9.83
N GLU A 53 12.27 15.64 10.82
CA GLU A 53 13.71 15.53 10.60
C GLU A 53 14.06 14.05 10.37
N CYS A 54 14.82 13.78 9.31
CA CYS A 54 15.26 12.44 8.95
C CYS A 54 16.78 12.35 9.04
N ASP A 55 17.28 11.73 10.09
CA ASP A 55 18.70 11.48 10.33
C ASP A 55 19.19 10.14 9.76
N GLY A 56 18.30 9.43 9.04
CA GLY A 56 18.58 8.12 8.45
C GLY A 56 18.26 6.93 9.35
N VAL A 57 17.84 7.17 10.59
CA VAL A 57 17.45 6.14 11.55
C VAL A 57 16.31 6.63 12.43
N PHE A 58 15.18 5.94 12.37
CA PHE A 58 14.08 6.16 13.31
C PHE A 58 14.32 5.34 14.57
N ASP A 59 14.66 6.00 15.68
CA ASP A 59 15.15 5.42 16.94
C ASP A 59 14.16 5.51 18.12
N LYS A 60 12.93 6.00 17.88
CA LYS A 60 11.88 6.07 18.90
C LYS A 60 11.31 4.70 19.31
N VAL A 61 11.73 3.63 18.65
CA VAL A 61 11.33 2.24 18.90
C VAL A 61 12.53 1.31 18.95
N ASP A 62 12.38 0.15 19.58
CA ASP A 62 13.41 -0.89 19.65
C ASP A 62 12.91 -2.18 18.96
N PRO A 63 13.62 -2.73 17.98
CA PRO A 63 14.83 -2.17 17.35
C PRO A 63 14.54 -0.94 16.48
N PRO A 64 15.53 -0.03 16.33
CA PRO A 64 15.38 1.15 15.47
C PRO A 64 15.29 0.75 13.99
N LEU A 65 14.55 1.55 13.20
CA LEU A 65 14.35 1.29 11.78
C LEU A 65 15.16 2.28 10.94
N LYS A 66 15.91 1.77 9.96
CA LYS A 66 16.75 2.59 9.09
C LYS A 66 15.97 3.15 7.90
N CYS A 67 16.19 4.42 7.60
CA CYS A 67 15.81 4.97 6.31
C CYS A 67 16.69 4.37 5.22
N TRP A 68 16.17 4.29 3.99
CA TRP A 68 16.96 3.83 2.84
C TRP A 68 18.10 4.79 2.51
N ASN A 69 17.91 6.09 2.77
CA ASN A 69 19.00 7.07 2.77
C ASN A 69 19.64 7.09 4.17
N HIS A 70 20.73 6.38 4.32
CA HIS A 70 21.42 6.25 5.61
C HIS A 70 22.07 7.56 6.11
N ALA A 71 22.27 8.55 5.23
CA ALA A 71 22.74 9.86 5.60
C ALA A 71 21.61 10.80 6.08
N GLY A 72 20.35 10.31 6.03
CA GLY A 72 19.18 11.11 6.28
C GLY A 72 18.78 11.98 5.08
N HIS A 73 17.54 12.48 5.12
CA HIS A 73 17.03 13.44 4.14
C HIS A 73 17.07 14.89 4.68
N GLY A 74 17.49 15.06 5.96
CA GLY A 74 17.34 16.32 6.68
C GLY A 74 15.87 16.65 6.92
N ALA A 75 15.53 17.92 6.88
CA ALA A 75 14.16 18.38 7.09
C ALA A 75 13.24 17.96 5.92
N VAL A 76 12.38 16.98 6.15
CA VAL A 76 11.34 16.53 5.22
C VAL A 76 10.09 17.37 5.46
N ASN A 77 9.89 18.38 4.60
CA ASN A 77 8.83 19.35 4.75
C ASN A 77 7.56 18.92 4.02
N GLY A 78 6.60 18.43 4.78
CA GLY A 78 5.28 18.04 4.29
C GLY A 78 5.21 16.68 3.61
N VAL A 79 4.00 16.27 3.36
CA VAL A 79 3.61 14.97 2.79
C VAL A 79 4.21 14.75 1.40
N ASP A 80 4.22 15.78 0.56
CA ASP A 80 4.77 15.73 -0.79
C ASP A 80 6.26 15.36 -0.77
N SER A 81 7.03 16.03 0.11
CA SER A 81 8.46 15.76 0.26
C SER A 81 8.71 14.34 0.78
N ALA A 82 7.86 13.88 1.73
CA ALA A 82 7.94 12.53 2.27
C ALA A 82 7.72 11.45 1.20
N LEU A 83 6.70 11.60 0.36
CA LEU A 83 6.39 10.67 -0.72
C LEU A 83 7.42 10.75 -1.86
N LYS A 84 7.79 11.97 -2.31
CA LYS A 84 8.78 12.21 -3.37
C LYS A 84 10.13 11.56 -3.04
N ASN A 85 10.60 11.73 -1.80
CA ASN A 85 11.86 11.16 -1.34
C ASN A 85 11.70 9.74 -0.80
N SER A 86 10.48 9.20 -0.76
CA SER A 86 10.18 7.89 -0.16
C SER A 86 10.80 7.74 1.24
N CYS A 87 10.73 8.79 2.06
CA CYS A 87 11.38 8.85 3.36
C CYS A 87 10.74 7.85 4.33
N ASN A 88 11.54 6.91 4.86
CA ASN A 88 11.03 5.94 5.83
C ASN A 88 10.78 6.58 7.19
N ASP A 89 11.69 7.47 7.66
CA ASP A 89 11.58 8.09 8.97
C ASP A 89 10.28 8.89 9.11
N TYR A 90 9.88 9.61 8.04
CA TYR A 90 8.61 10.32 8.02
C TYR A 90 7.41 9.37 8.25
N LEU A 91 7.38 8.25 7.54
CA LEU A 91 6.29 7.28 7.65
C LEU A 91 6.30 6.53 9.00
N CYS A 92 7.49 6.26 9.53
CA CYS A 92 7.65 5.71 10.88
C CYS A 92 7.12 6.68 11.93
N GLU A 93 7.41 7.98 11.78
CA GLU A 93 6.88 9.02 12.65
C GLU A 93 5.35 9.12 12.58
N VAL A 94 4.76 9.02 11.38
CA VAL A 94 3.29 8.98 11.22
C VAL A 94 2.71 7.79 11.99
N SER A 95 3.26 6.59 11.80
CA SER A 95 2.81 5.40 12.52
C SER A 95 3.00 5.52 14.03
N TYR A 96 4.10 6.10 14.48
CA TYR A 96 4.35 6.36 15.90
C TYR A 96 3.29 7.27 16.49
N ARG A 97 2.97 8.39 15.81
CA ARG A 97 1.93 9.33 16.24
C ARG A 97 0.54 8.68 16.27
N LEU A 98 0.20 7.80 15.29
CA LEU A 98 -1.04 7.02 15.33
C LEU A 98 -1.13 6.14 16.58
N GLY A 99 -0.01 5.55 17.00
CA GLY A 99 0.08 4.76 18.23
C GLY A 99 0.05 5.56 19.52
N MET A 100 0.21 6.90 19.43
CA MET A 100 0.16 7.82 20.59
C MET A 100 -1.22 8.47 20.78
N ILE A 101 -2.17 8.28 19.84
CA ILE A 101 -3.53 8.84 20.00
C ILE A 101 -4.14 8.30 21.30
N ASP A 102 -4.57 9.22 22.18
CA ASP A 102 -5.17 8.91 23.48
C ASP A 102 -4.31 8.02 24.41
N ASN A 103 -3.00 7.94 24.17
CA ASN A 103 -2.05 7.19 25.00
C ASN A 103 -0.86 8.07 25.40
N ASP A 104 -0.35 7.82 26.63
CA ASP A 104 0.89 8.46 27.11
C ASP A 104 2.15 7.79 26.54
N GLU A 105 2.03 6.54 26.07
CA GLU A 105 3.12 5.75 25.51
C GLU A 105 2.71 5.16 24.16
N PHE A 106 3.71 4.84 23.32
CA PHE A 106 3.46 4.23 22.01
C PHE A 106 2.78 2.86 22.12
N SER A 107 1.65 2.73 21.46
CA SER A 107 0.89 1.48 21.32
C SER A 107 0.99 0.93 19.89
N ASP A 108 1.83 -0.10 19.70
CA ASP A 108 1.96 -0.80 18.40
C ASP A 108 0.61 -1.34 17.92
N LYS A 109 -0.19 -1.90 18.84
CA LYS A 109 -1.53 -2.41 18.53
C LYS A 109 -2.46 -1.33 17.98
N GLN A 110 -2.42 -0.13 18.56
CA GLN A 110 -3.29 0.97 18.12
C GLN A 110 -2.86 1.49 16.76
N ALA A 111 -1.56 1.70 16.54
CA ALA A 111 -1.03 2.08 15.24
C ALA A 111 -1.38 1.06 14.15
N LEU A 112 -1.28 -0.25 14.47
CA LEU A 112 -1.70 -1.33 13.58
C LEU A 112 -3.19 -1.27 13.23
N ASN A 113 -4.06 -1.01 14.22
CA ASN A 113 -5.49 -0.90 13.99
C ASN A 113 -5.80 0.19 12.95
N TYR A 114 -5.22 1.38 13.09
CA TYR A 114 -5.38 2.45 12.09
C TYR A 114 -4.85 2.04 10.72
N ILE A 115 -3.62 1.53 10.64
CA ILE A 115 -3.03 1.07 9.37
C ILE A 115 -3.91 0.01 8.69
N GLN A 116 -4.44 -0.95 9.46
CA GLN A 116 -5.34 -1.97 8.95
C GLN A 116 -6.67 -1.41 8.46
N GLU A 117 -7.26 -0.48 9.20
CA GLU A 117 -8.53 0.17 8.85
C GLU A 117 -8.40 0.89 7.50
N TYR A 118 -7.39 1.75 7.37
CA TYR A 118 -7.18 2.47 6.11
C TYR A 118 -6.76 1.55 4.96
N ALA A 119 -5.99 0.49 5.21
CA ALA A 119 -5.68 -0.50 4.18
C ALA A 119 -6.93 -1.26 3.68
N LYS A 120 -7.88 -1.58 4.58
CA LYS A 120 -9.17 -2.19 4.21
C LYS A 120 -10.04 -1.25 3.39
N MET A 121 -10.02 0.06 3.69
CA MET A 121 -10.74 1.05 2.87
C MET A 121 -10.30 1.01 1.40
N PHE A 122 -9.06 0.59 1.13
CA PHE A 122 -8.52 0.38 -0.22
C PHE A 122 -8.67 -1.06 -0.73
N ASP A 123 -9.54 -1.87 -0.12
CA ASP A 123 -9.81 -3.28 -0.46
C ASP A 123 -8.55 -4.17 -0.46
N LEU A 124 -7.51 -3.81 0.34
CA LEU A 124 -6.27 -4.57 0.40
C LEU A 124 -6.41 -5.89 1.18
N ASP A 125 -7.53 -6.16 1.83
CA ASP A 125 -7.88 -7.45 2.46
C ASP A 125 -8.68 -8.38 1.55
N GLU A 126 -9.08 -7.88 0.36
CA GLU A 126 -9.94 -8.61 -0.57
C GLU A 126 -9.21 -8.93 -1.89
N LYS A 127 -9.64 -10.01 -2.53
CA LYS A 127 -9.21 -10.35 -3.88
C LYS A 127 -9.67 -9.29 -4.87
N SER A 128 -8.92 -9.13 -5.95
CA SER A 128 -9.21 -8.11 -6.98
C SER A 128 -10.47 -8.38 -7.79
N GLY A 129 -11.00 -9.59 -7.72
CA GLY A 129 -12.16 -10.04 -8.50
C GLY A 129 -11.85 -10.46 -9.93
N ILE A 130 -10.58 -10.47 -10.34
CA ILE A 130 -10.16 -10.95 -11.66
C ILE A 130 -10.55 -12.43 -11.85
N GLU A 131 -10.93 -12.84 -13.07
CA GLU A 131 -11.45 -14.19 -13.38
C GLU A 131 -10.40 -15.30 -13.28
N LEU A 132 -9.18 -14.97 -12.93
CA LEU A 132 -8.09 -15.93 -12.74
C LEU A 132 -7.97 -16.37 -11.27
N THR A 133 -7.32 -17.52 -11.06
CA THR A 133 -6.97 -17.96 -9.70
C THR A 133 -6.09 -16.91 -9.04
N GLU A 134 -6.53 -16.42 -7.89
CA GLU A 134 -5.88 -15.35 -7.13
C GLU A 134 -5.61 -15.78 -5.71
N SER A 135 -4.41 -15.50 -5.19
CA SER A 135 -4.06 -15.71 -3.79
C SER A 135 -4.77 -14.71 -2.89
N LYS A 136 -5.12 -15.13 -1.67
CA LYS A 136 -5.72 -14.23 -0.68
C LYS A 136 -4.66 -13.23 -0.20
N PRO A 137 -4.95 -11.91 -0.21
CA PRO A 137 -4.04 -10.91 0.35
C PRO A 137 -3.97 -11.00 1.87
N LYS A 138 -2.93 -10.40 2.43
CA LYS A 138 -2.80 -10.21 3.86
C LYS A 138 -2.36 -8.79 4.17
N ILE A 139 -3.21 -8.05 4.90
CA ILE A 139 -2.80 -6.83 5.59
C ILE A 139 -1.99 -7.24 6.82
N THR A 140 -0.99 -6.45 7.15
CA THR A 140 -0.14 -6.67 8.31
C THR A 140 -0.95 -6.85 9.60
N ASP A 141 -0.48 -7.73 10.47
CA ASP A 141 -1.04 -8.01 11.79
C ASP A 141 0.01 -7.88 12.90
N ASN A 142 1.18 -7.38 12.55
CA ASN A 142 2.31 -7.27 13.48
C ASN A 142 3.28 -6.16 13.05
N TYR A 143 3.91 -5.48 14.02
CA TYR A 143 4.94 -4.47 13.81
C TYR A 143 4.46 -3.24 13.01
N ALA A 144 3.75 -2.32 13.69
CA ALA A 144 3.17 -1.13 13.06
C ALA A 144 4.20 -0.26 12.33
N ILE A 145 5.37 -0.01 12.93
CA ILE A 145 6.39 0.86 12.33
C ILE A 145 6.92 0.31 11.00
N PRO A 146 7.39 -0.95 10.88
CA PRO A 146 7.75 -1.51 9.58
C PRO A 146 6.56 -1.58 8.61
N SER A 147 5.37 -1.79 9.11
CA SER A 147 4.16 -1.88 8.29
C SER A 147 3.81 -0.57 7.60
N ALA A 148 4.08 0.55 8.24
CA ALA A 148 3.86 1.90 7.69
C ALA A 148 4.63 2.18 6.39
N ILE A 149 5.75 1.48 6.17
CA ILE A 149 6.55 1.56 4.94
C ILE A 149 6.32 0.37 3.99
N GLY A 150 5.24 -0.38 4.22
CA GLY A 150 4.85 -1.52 3.41
C GLY A 150 5.70 -2.78 3.63
N GLN A 151 6.34 -2.88 4.78
CA GLN A 151 7.02 -4.07 5.28
C GLN A 151 6.14 -4.78 6.32
N GLY A 152 6.72 -5.35 7.37
CA GLY A 152 5.98 -6.13 8.35
C GLY A 152 5.48 -7.43 7.74
N THR A 153 4.22 -7.78 7.99
CA THR A 153 3.58 -8.98 7.46
C THR A 153 2.62 -8.70 6.29
N ASN A 154 2.67 -7.49 5.71
CA ASN A 154 1.92 -7.15 4.50
C ASN A 154 2.30 -8.09 3.34
N ASN A 155 1.30 -8.62 2.62
CA ASN A 155 1.56 -9.57 1.55
C ASN A 155 0.44 -9.52 0.49
N PHE A 156 0.77 -8.96 -0.68
CA PHE A 156 -0.19 -8.70 -1.75
C PHE A 156 0.33 -9.21 -3.09
N SER A 157 -0.59 -9.54 -3.98
CA SER A 157 -0.28 -9.84 -5.39
C SER A 157 -0.16 -8.55 -6.21
N THR A 158 0.46 -8.65 -7.38
CA THR A 158 0.62 -7.50 -8.28
C THR A 158 -0.73 -6.92 -8.72
N VAL A 159 -1.74 -7.77 -8.98
CA VAL A 159 -3.07 -7.30 -9.39
C VAL A 159 -3.80 -6.58 -8.26
N GLN A 160 -3.64 -7.02 -7.00
CA GLN A 160 -4.20 -6.34 -5.83
C GLN A 160 -3.58 -4.95 -5.64
N LEU A 161 -2.26 -4.85 -5.75
CA LEU A 161 -1.58 -3.55 -5.73
C LEU A 161 -1.98 -2.67 -6.91
N GLY A 162 -2.17 -3.26 -8.10
CA GLY A 162 -2.69 -2.55 -9.28
C GLY A 162 -4.07 -1.94 -9.02
N ARG A 163 -5.02 -2.73 -8.46
CA ARG A 163 -6.35 -2.21 -8.06
C ARG A 163 -6.23 -1.08 -7.06
N TYR A 164 -5.44 -1.25 -6.00
CA TYR A 164 -5.21 -0.22 -5.00
C TYR A 164 -4.68 1.09 -5.61
N VAL A 165 -3.66 1.02 -6.47
CA VAL A 165 -3.09 2.22 -7.10
C VAL A 165 -4.10 2.90 -8.02
N THR A 166 -4.89 2.13 -8.78
CA THR A 166 -5.96 2.69 -9.63
C THR A 166 -7.08 3.30 -8.79
N THR A 167 -7.41 2.72 -7.62
CA THR A 167 -8.38 3.30 -6.67
C THR A 167 -7.91 4.66 -6.16
N LEU A 168 -6.62 4.79 -5.83
CA LEU A 168 -6.04 6.09 -5.50
C LEU A 168 -6.19 7.07 -6.67
N ALA A 169 -5.81 6.67 -7.89
CA ALA A 169 -5.85 7.52 -9.09
C ALA A 169 -7.28 7.91 -9.50
N ASN A 170 -8.28 7.11 -9.14
CA ASN A 170 -9.70 7.35 -9.41
C ASN A 170 -10.41 8.09 -8.25
N GLU A 171 -9.67 8.81 -7.44
CA GLU A 171 -10.24 9.57 -6.30
C GLU A 171 -11.10 8.68 -5.38
N GLY A 172 -10.66 7.44 -5.13
CA GLY A 172 -11.29 6.50 -4.22
C GLY A 172 -12.32 5.57 -4.82
N THR A 173 -12.57 5.61 -6.12
CA THR A 173 -13.44 4.64 -6.76
C THR A 173 -12.66 3.35 -7.04
N SER A 174 -13.02 2.27 -6.36
CA SER A 174 -12.45 0.94 -6.56
C SER A 174 -13.32 0.12 -7.50
N PHE A 175 -12.66 -0.51 -8.49
CA PHE A 175 -13.32 -1.38 -9.45
C PHE A 175 -12.87 -2.83 -9.28
N GLN A 176 -13.82 -3.76 -9.45
CA GLN A 176 -13.48 -5.16 -9.67
C GLN A 176 -12.65 -5.28 -10.95
N LEU A 177 -11.50 -5.94 -10.87
CA LEU A 177 -10.69 -6.18 -12.06
C LEU A 177 -11.33 -7.25 -12.95
N SER A 178 -11.26 -7.07 -14.26
CA SER A 178 -11.72 -8.03 -15.25
C SER A 178 -10.79 -8.07 -16.45
N LEU A 179 -10.63 -9.26 -17.03
CA LEU A 179 -9.96 -9.48 -18.32
C LEU A 179 -10.96 -9.48 -19.47
N ILE A 180 -12.25 -9.40 -19.16
CA ILE A 180 -13.33 -9.47 -20.14
C ILE A 180 -13.77 -8.05 -20.49
N ASP A 181 -13.43 -7.61 -21.69
CA ASP A 181 -13.85 -6.33 -22.23
C ASP A 181 -15.23 -6.43 -22.92
N LYS A 182 -15.44 -7.50 -23.68
CA LYS A 182 -16.67 -7.72 -24.47
C LYS A 182 -17.12 -9.17 -24.42
N ILE A 183 -18.44 -9.37 -24.45
CA ILE A 183 -19.09 -10.68 -24.62
C ILE A 183 -20.00 -10.57 -25.83
N ASP A 184 -19.80 -11.40 -26.86
CA ASP A 184 -20.55 -11.41 -28.10
C ASP A 184 -20.65 -10.02 -28.78
N GLY A 185 -19.56 -9.23 -28.67
CA GLY A 185 -19.47 -7.89 -29.24
C GLY A 185 -20.09 -6.78 -28.39
N VAL A 186 -20.70 -7.12 -27.25
CA VAL A 186 -21.27 -6.16 -26.30
C VAL A 186 -20.25 -5.86 -25.21
N GLU A 187 -19.96 -4.57 -24.97
CA GLU A 187 -19.03 -4.12 -23.93
C GLU A 187 -19.55 -4.49 -22.54
N THR A 188 -18.65 -4.98 -21.70
CA THR A 188 -18.93 -5.19 -20.27
C THR A 188 -18.73 -3.87 -19.53
N SER A 189 -19.63 -3.54 -18.61
CA SER A 189 -19.46 -2.37 -17.75
C SER A 189 -18.57 -2.70 -16.57
N PRO A 190 -17.57 -1.83 -16.24
CA PRO A 190 -16.79 -1.98 -15.03
C PRO A 190 -17.70 -2.03 -13.79
N LYS A 191 -17.48 -3.01 -12.92
CA LYS A 191 -18.21 -3.14 -11.67
C LYS A 191 -17.49 -2.35 -10.58
N VAL A 192 -18.16 -1.35 -10.01
CA VAL A 192 -17.67 -0.65 -8.82
C VAL A 192 -17.76 -1.61 -7.64
N GLU A 193 -16.64 -1.82 -6.94
CA GLU A 193 -16.56 -2.63 -5.73
C GLU A 193 -16.84 -1.79 -4.50
N SER A 194 -16.13 -0.66 -4.37
CA SER A 194 -16.29 0.27 -3.26
C SER A 194 -16.06 1.72 -3.68
N GLN A 195 -16.55 2.64 -2.87
CA GLN A 195 -16.25 4.05 -2.97
C GLN A 195 -15.69 4.50 -1.62
N ILE A 196 -14.44 4.92 -1.62
CA ILE A 196 -13.78 5.36 -0.40
C ILE A 196 -14.18 6.81 -0.11
N GLU A 197 -14.74 7.04 1.05
CA GLU A 197 -15.08 8.37 1.55
C GLU A 197 -13.88 8.96 2.32
N ILE A 198 -12.93 9.49 1.58
CA ILE A 198 -11.84 10.32 2.12
C ILE A 198 -12.06 11.74 1.60
N ASN A 199 -11.62 12.73 2.37
CA ASN A 199 -11.70 14.11 1.91
C ASN A 199 -10.98 14.25 0.56
N LYS A 200 -11.74 14.59 -0.51
CA LYS A 200 -11.23 14.67 -1.89
C LYS A 200 -10.00 15.56 -2.04
N ARG A 201 -9.85 16.57 -1.19
CA ARG A 201 -8.65 17.41 -1.14
C ARG A 201 -7.39 16.60 -0.82
N ARG A 202 -7.51 15.53 -0.04
CA ARG A 202 -6.37 14.69 0.38
C ARG A 202 -5.92 13.72 -0.72
N TYR A 203 -6.82 13.28 -1.61
CA TYR A 203 -6.41 12.60 -2.86
C TYR A 203 -5.58 13.54 -3.74
N GLY A 204 -6.01 14.80 -3.88
CA GLY A 204 -5.29 15.81 -4.63
C GLY A 204 -3.86 16.03 -4.15
N ILE A 205 -3.60 15.94 -2.84
CA ILE A 205 -2.25 16.08 -2.25
C ILE A 205 -1.33 14.94 -2.73
N ILE A 206 -1.86 13.73 -2.87
CA ILE A 206 -1.07 12.57 -3.29
C ILE A 206 -0.74 12.62 -4.79
N TYR A 207 -1.59 13.27 -5.60
CA TYR A 207 -1.48 13.27 -7.07
C TYR A 207 -1.17 14.63 -7.72
N SER A 208 -1.48 15.77 -7.05
CA SER A 208 -1.49 17.08 -7.71
C SER A 208 -0.15 17.65 -8.13
N LYS A 209 0.97 17.01 -7.78
CA LYS A 209 2.32 17.52 -8.10
C LYS A 209 3.17 16.61 -9.00
N HIS A 210 2.58 15.55 -9.54
CA HIS A 210 3.28 14.68 -10.51
C HIS A 210 2.88 14.98 -11.97
N GLY A 211 2.11 16.04 -12.22
CA GLY A 211 1.64 16.44 -13.54
C GLY A 211 2.58 17.36 -14.33
N ASP A 212 3.73 17.76 -13.75
CA ASP A 212 4.75 18.56 -14.42
C ASP A 212 6.03 17.72 -14.61
N ILE A 213 5.97 16.71 -15.49
CA ILE A 213 7.14 16.11 -16.13
C ILE A 213 6.94 16.17 -17.64
#